data_0ecbc28757967fd87717d84456f2312c
#
_entry.id   0ecbc28757967fd87717d84456f2312c
#
_cell.length_a   1.000
_cell.length_b   1.000
_cell.length_c   1.000
_cell.angle_alpha   90.00
_cell.angle_beta   90.00
_cell.angle_gamma   90.00
#
_symmetry.space_group_name_H-M   'P 1'
#
loop_
_entity.id
_entity.type
_entity.pdbx_description
1 polymer ?
#
loop_
_entity_poly.entity_id
_entity_poly.type
_entity_poly.pdbx_seq_one_letter_code
_entity_poly.pdbx_strand_id
1 'polypeptide(L)'
;MKVLYIVNMDENNKKGLFMATHEKIKAIMKLHPENEYKIISVQFKDTGLFRAIKKITGKKTYDKTSDEFTFDGVNYKKVYLSIDMKSKNIEKQEDDRARFAEFFSGCKEDIENCDIVSCHWGYPHGRIAYWINRDFGKPYIVTYHGSDVHTMPFNNSDIKKKVLQIMENSVQNIFVSKKLMDTARELGYSGDNCTASRNGVNTEKFYPISEEEKNEIRNKYNIKGKNIGFVGAINEVKRSDKFAEIFEAIKNLDSNNEYTFTVVGDGPLKSEVEKKCKEKNLHVVFTGNQESDGVRKFMNTMDVMILPSKREGFGCVVTEANACGAAVVGSNAGGIPEAIGIEENVVNDGEGFEERLAKRVVEVVNSNNDRDAISKHTMDNFAWEKIAEDEASFYGKGALN
;
A
#
# COMPACT_ATOMS: atom_id res chain seq x y z
N MET A 1 -22.64 -16.45 1.01
CA MET A 1 -23.05 -15.03 1.08
C MET A 1 -22.70 -14.34 -0.21
N LYS A 2 -23.37 -13.22 -0.53
CA LYS A 2 -23.04 -12.37 -1.69
C LYS A 2 -22.34 -11.11 -1.22
N VAL A 3 -21.05 -11.01 -1.49
CA VAL A 3 -20.19 -9.92 -1.04
C VAL A 3 -19.95 -8.96 -2.20
N LEU A 4 -20.32 -7.68 -2.01
CA LEU A 4 -20.05 -6.62 -2.96
C LEU A 4 -18.79 -5.85 -2.53
N TYR A 5 -17.71 -5.99 -3.30
CA TYR A 5 -16.51 -5.19 -3.10
C TYR A 5 -16.57 -3.85 -3.83
N ILE A 6 -16.19 -2.77 -3.13
CA ILE A 6 -16.01 -1.43 -3.70
C ILE A 6 -14.56 -1.03 -3.48
N VAL A 7 -13.79 -0.94 -4.56
CA VAL A 7 -12.32 -0.82 -4.51
C VAL A 7 -11.77 0.29 -5.39
N ASN A 8 -10.56 0.76 -5.04
CA ASN A 8 -9.77 1.68 -5.85
C ASN A 8 -8.72 0.89 -6.65
N MET A 9 -9.10 0.35 -7.81
CA MET A 9 -8.25 -0.51 -8.62
C MET A 9 -8.08 0.08 -10.02
N ASP A 10 -6.91 0.66 -10.30
CA ASP A 10 -6.58 1.20 -11.64
C ASP A 10 -5.66 0.22 -12.38
N GLU A 11 -6.15 -0.34 -13.50
CA GLU A 11 -5.39 -1.28 -14.33
C GLU A 11 -4.06 -0.72 -14.86
N ASN A 12 -3.91 0.61 -14.89
CA ASN A 12 -2.70 1.29 -15.32
C ASN A 12 -1.73 1.57 -14.16
N ASN A 13 -2.12 1.29 -12.91
CA ASN A 13 -1.30 1.52 -11.71
C ASN A 13 -1.41 0.34 -10.73
N LYS A 14 -0.86 -0.81 -11.12
CA LYS A 14 -0.92 -2.06 -10.35
C LYS A 14 0.16 -2.15 -9.28
N LYS A 15 0.34 -1.09 -8.46
CA LYS A 15 1.36 -1.01 -7.41
C LYS A 15 0.75 -0.68 -6.04
N GLY A 16 1.47 -1.00 -4.99
CA GLY A 16 1.13 -0.63 -3.62
C GLY A 16 -0.30 -1.04 -3.24
N LEU A 17 -1.20 -0.05 -3.09
CA LEU A 17 -2.59 -0.30 -2.69
C LEU A 17 -3.31 -1.29 -3.61
N PHE A 18 -3.09 -1.20 -4.94
CA PHE A 18 -3.70 -2.15 -5.89
C PHE A 18 -3.32 -3.59 -5.52
N MET A 19 -2.02 -3.87 -5.38
CA MET A 19 -1.54 -5.22 -5.10
C MET A 19 -2.02 -5.72 -3.73
N ALA A 20 -1.93 -4.90 -2.69
CA ALA A 20 -2.41 -5.29 -1.35
C ALA A 20 -3.91 -5.62 -1.34
N THR A 21 -4.74 -4.80 -2.00
CA THR A 21 -6.18 -5.04 -2.11
C THR A 21 -6.49 -6.29 -2.94
N HIS A 22 -5.82 -6.43 -4.10
CA HIS A 22 -6.01 -7.58 -5.00
C HIS A 22 -5.66 -8.91 -4.30
N GLU A 23 -4.48 -9.00 -3.70
CA GLU A 23 -4.00 -10.22 -3.05
C GLU A 23 -4.91 -10.62 -1.87
N LYS A 24 -5.37 -9.63 -1.10
CA LYS A 24 -6.33 -9.88 -0.01
C LYS A 24 -7.64 -10.45 -0.52
N ILE A 25 -8.25 -9.82 -1.52
CA ILE A 25 -9.50 -10.30 -2.14
C ILE A 25 -9.33 -11.70 -2.72
N LYS A 26 -8.23 -11.93 -3.45
CA LYS A 26 -7.92 -13.23 -4.04
C LYS A 26 -7.78 -14.33 -2.97
N ALA A 27 -7.10 -14.01 -1.85
CA ALA A 27 -6.97 -14.93 -0.73
C ALA A 27 -8.33 -15.24 -0.08
N ILE A 28 -9.18 -14.22 0.14
CA ILE A 28 -10.55 -14.41 0.67
C ILE A 28 -11.38 -15.30 -0.26
N MET A 29 -11.35 -15.05 -1.57
CA MET A 29 -12.08 -15.87 -2.55
C MET A 29 -11.60 -17.33 -2.56
N LYS A 30 -10.30 -17.55 -2.35
CA LYS A 30 -9.71 -18.90 -2.24
C LYS A 30 -10.11 -19.62 -0.95
N LEU A 31 -10.19 -18.91 0.17
CA LEU A 31 -10.56 -19.45 1.48
C LEU A 31 -12.06 -19.73 1.60
N HIS A 32 -12.89 -18.90 0.99
CA HIS A 32 -14.36 -18.96 1.07
C HIS A 32 -15.01 -19.08 -0.32
N PRO A 33 -14.76 -20.18 -1.06
CA PRO A 33 -15.31 -20.39 -2.41
C PRO A 33 -16.82 -20.60 -2.43
N GLU A 34 -17.45 -20.82 -1.28
CA GLU A 34 -18.91 -20.90 -1.11
C GLU A 34 -19.62 -19.55 -1.24
N ASN A 35 -18.88 -18.43 -1.18
CA ASN A 35 -19.42 -17.09 -1.32
C ASN A 35 -19.41 -16.62 -2.77
N GLU A 36 -20.37 -15.78 -3.14
CA GLU A 36 -20.39 -15.08 -4.41
C GLU A 36 -19.75 -13.69 -4.24
N TYR A 37 -18.83 -13.34 -5.14
CA TYR A 37 -18.12 -12.08 -5.07
C TYR A 37 -18.36 -11.23 -6.31
N LYS A 38 -18.80 -10.00 -6.10
CA LYS A 38 -18.86 -8.98 -7.15
C LYS A 38 -17.91 -7.87 -6.81
N ILE A 39 -17.00 -7.55 -7.71
CA ILE A 39 -15.95 -6.56 -7.43
C ILE A 39 -16.11 -5.37 -8.36
N ILE A 40 -16.34 -4.19 -7.79
CA ILE A 40 -16.53 -2.94 -8.51
C ILE A 40 -15.36 -2.02 -8.25
N SER A 41 -14.61 -1.71 -9.30
CA SER A 41 -13.56 -0.71 -9.29
C SER A 41 -14.16 0.66 -9.62
N VAL A 42 -14.10 1.57 -8.67
CA VAL A 42 -14.53 2.97 -8.85
C VAL A 42 -13.42 3.75 -9.53
N GLN A 43 -13.71 4.26 -10.72
CA GLN A 43 -12.80 5.06 -11.52
C GLN A 43 -13.32 6.49 -11.66
N PHE A 44 -12.47 7.39 -12.15
CA PHE A 44 -12.86 8.77 -12.43
C PHE A 44 -12.74 9.09 -13.90
N LYS A 45 -13.63 9.94 -14.42
CA LYS A 45 -13.55 10.50 -15.77
C LYS A 45 -13.75 12.01 -15.74
N ASP A 46 -12.89 12.75 -16.43
CA ASP A 46 -13.10 14.18 -16.62
C ASP A 46 -14.15 14.41 -17.71
N THR A 47 -15.09 15.33 -17.47
CA THR A 47 -16.19 15.62 -18.41
C THR A 47 -16.27 17.09 -18.77
N GLY A 48 -16.91 17.38 -19.94
CA GLY A 48 -17.26 18.71 -20.38
C GLY A 48 -16.11 19.71 -20.42
N LEU A 49 -16.40 20.95 -20.03
CA LEU A 49 -15.46 22.06 -20.00
C LEU A 49 -14.24 21.80 -19.08
N PHE A 50 -14.44 21.04 -18.01
CA PHE A 50 -13.37 20.71 -17.06
C PHE A 50 -12.23 19.90 -17.72
N ARG A 51 -12.61 18.93 -18.56
CA ARG A 51 -11.66 18.15 -19.38
C ARG A 51 -10.89 19.03 -20.36
N ALA A 52 -11.62 19.95 -21.04
CA ALA A 52 -11.01 20.89 -22.00
C ALA A 52 -9.98 21.80 -21.31
N ILE A 53 -10.32 22.38 -20.15
CA ILE A 53 -9.42 23.22 -19.35
C ILE A 53 -8.16 22.45 -18.94
N LYS A 54 -8.32 21.20 -18.44
CA LYS A 54 -7.16 20.37 -18.07
C LYS A 54 -6.22 20.12 -19.26
N LYS A 55 -6.77 19.80 -20.44
CA LYS A 55 -5.98 19.59 -21.66
C LYS A 55 -5.20 20.85 -22.05
N ILE A 56 -5.85 22.03 -22.03
CA ILE A 56 -5.20 23.31 -22.37
C ILE A 56 -4.10 23.65 -21.35
N THR A 57 -4.31 23.35 -20.06
CA THR A 57 -3.35 23.66 -18.99
C THR A 57 -2.28 22.57 -18.78
N GLY A 58 -2.21 21.54 -19.64
CA GLY A 58 -1.25 20.44 -19.54
C GLY A 58 -1.44 19.55 -18.30
N LYS A 59 -2.60 19.60 -17.64
CA LYS A 59 -2.89 18.76 -16.47
C LYS A 59 -3.35 17.38 -16.91
N LYS A 60 -3.00 16.36 -16.11
CA LYS A 60 -3.45 14.99 -16.35
C LYS A 60 -4.97 14.89 -16.43
N THR A 61 -5.46 14.29 -17.50
CA THR A 61 -6.89 13.97 -17.69
C THR A 61 -7.16 12.52 -17.37
N TYR A 62 -8.39 12.25 -16.91
CA TYR A 62 -8.91 10.91 -16.65
C TYR A 62 -9.96 10.60 -17.73
N ASP A 63 -9.73 9.53 -18.45
CA ASP A 63 -10.60 9.11 -19.56
C ASP A 63 -11.22 7.73 -19.24
N LYS A 64 -12.43 7.51 -19.71
CA LYS A 64 -13.03 6.17 -19.69
C LYS A 64 -12.24 5.27 -20.64
N THR A 65 -11.84 4.08 -20.17
CA THR A 65 -11.14 3.06 -20.96
C THR A 65 -12.07 1.92 -21.34
N SER A 66 -12.23 0.93 -20.47
CA SER A 66 -13.14 -0.22 -20.64
C SER A 66 -14.18 -0.24 -19.52
N ASP A 67 -15.19 -1.08 -19.63
CA ASP A 67 -16.20 -1.26 -18.58
C ASP A 67 -15.79 -2.33 -17.56
N GLU A 68 -14.77 -3.12 -17.89
CA GLU A 68 -14.21 -4.15 -17.00
C GLU A 68 -12.75 -4.42 -17.36
N PHE A 69 -12.05 -5.10 -16.46
CA PHE A 69 -10.74 -5.70 -16.71
C PHE A 69 -10.54 -6.94 -15.84
N THR A 70 -9.70 -7.85 -16.30
CA THR A 70 -9.29 -9.03 -15.52
C THR A 70 -7.83 -8.92 -15.14
N PHE A 71 -7.49 -9.24 -13.89
CA PHE A 71 -6.13 -9.30 -13.41
C PHE A 71 -5.96 -10.53 -12.52
N ASP A 72 -4.97 -11.37 -12.83
CA ASP A 72 -4.62 -12.58 -12.10
C ASP A 72 -5.84 -13.47 -11.74
N GLY A 73 -6.74 -13.66 -12.75
CA GLY A 73 -7.94 -14.48 -12.63
C GLY A 73 -9.15 -13.80 -11.95
N VAL A 74 -8.98 -12.58 -11.43
CA VAL A 74 -10.07 -11.80 -10.80
C VAL A 74 -10.62 -10.77 -11.75
N ASN A 75 -11.95 -10.75 -11.91
CA ASN A 75 -12.66 -9.79 -12.79
C ASN A 75 -13.15 -8.57 -12.00
N TYR A 76 -12.89 -7.38 -12.53
CA TYR A 76 -13.24 -6.07 -11.96
C TYR A 76 -14.17 -5.32 -12.91
N LYS A 77 -15.44 -5.13 -12.52
CA LYS A 77 -16.37 -4.21 -13.19
C LYS A 77 -15.95 -2.77 -12.88
N LYS A 78 -15.83 -1.90 -13.89
CA LYS A 78 -15.52 -0.49 -13.69
C LYS A 78 -16.76 0.38 -13.67
N VAL A 79 -16.82 1.29 -12.71
CA VAL A 79 -17.81 2.35 -12.68
C VAL A 79 -17.10 3.71 -12.61
N TYR A 80 -17.50 4.60 -13.52
CA TYR A 80 -16.85 5.89 -13.69
C TYR A 80 -17.67 7.00 -13.05
N LEU A 81 -17.07 7.70 -12.09
CA LEU A 81 -17.61 8.92 -11.51
C LEU A 81 -17.10 10.13 -12.29
N SER A 82 -18.00 10.97 -12.78
CA SER A 82 -17.66 12.19 -13.51
C SER A 82 -16.96 13.22 -12.61
N ILE A 83 -15.90 13.85 -13.12
CA ILE A 83 -15.24 15.01 -12.49
C ILE A 83 -15.54 16.25 -13.32
N ASP A 84 -16.33 17.16 -12.74
CA ASP A 84 -16.65 18.48 -13.27
C ASP A 84 -16.86 19.49 -12.14
N MET A 85 -17.27 20.71 -12.45
CA MET A 85 -17.51 21.75 -11.44
C MET A 85 -18.71 21.42 -10.56
N LYS A 86 -19.74 20.76 -11.10
CA LYS A 86 -20.93 20.36 -10.34
C LYS A 86 -20.57 19.28 -9.31
N SER A 87 -19.85 18.24 -9.73
CA SER A 87 -19.43 17.16 -8.84
C SER A 87 -18.56 17.67 -7.69
N LYS A 88 -17.62 18.59 -7.97
CA LYS A 88 -16.80 19.22 -6.93
C LYS A 88 -17.58 20.08 -5.94
N ASN A 89 -18.65 20.71 -6.39
CA ASN A 89 -19.51 21.49 -5.48
C ASN A 89 -20.37 20.56 -4.60
N ILE A 90 -20.85 19.43 -5.15
CA ILE A 90 -21.57 18.41 -4.38
C ILE A 90 -20.67 17.78 -3.32
N GLU A 91 -19.41 17.51 -3.64
CA GLU A 91 -18.44 16.96 -2.68
C GLU A 91 -18.23 17.80 -1.42
N LYS A 92 -18.56 19.10 -1.46
CA LYS A 92 -18.48 20.00 -0.29
C LYS A 92 -19.73 19.99 0.57
N GLN A 93 -20.83 19.39 0.09
CA GLN A 93 -22.08 19.32 0.82
C GLN A 93 -22.05 18.15 1.83
N GLU A 94 -22.78 18.28 2.89
CA GLU A 94 -22.96 17.20 3.87
C GLU A 94 -23.73 16.04 3.24
N ASP A 95 -24.82 16.33 2.51
CA ASP A 95 -25.49 15.38 1.63
C ASP A 95 -24.84 15.41 0.25
N ASP A 96 -23.85 14.57 0.08
CA ASP A 96 -23.12 14.39 -1.18
C ASP A 96 -23.59 13.17 -2.00
N ARG A 97 -24.76 12.59 -1.67
CA ARG A 97 -25.30 11.40 -2.33
C ARG A 97 -25.36 11.53 -3.85
N ALA A 98 -25.75 12.70 -4.35
CA ALA A 98 -25.83 12.98 -5.78
C ALA A 98 -24.45 12.87 -6.51
N ARG A 99 -23.33 12.95 -5.77
CA ARG A 99 -21.98 12.73 -6.30
C ARG A 99 -21.80 11.31 -6.85
N PHE A 100 -22.54 10.35 -6.29
CA PHE A 100 -22.42 8.92 -6.57
C PHE A 100 -23.58 8.37 -7.41
N ALA A 101 -24.41 9.25 -8.00
CA ALA A 101 -25.57 8.84 -8.80
C ALA A 101 -25.21 7.88 -9.97
N GLU A 102 -24.05 8.10 -10.63
CA GLU A 102 -23.55 7.21 -11.69
C GLU A 102 -23.22 5.80 -11.14
N PHE A 103 -22.70 5.70 -9.91
CA PHE A 103 -22.45 4.42 -9.26
C PHE A 103 -23.78 3.70 -8.97
N PHE A 104 -24.73 4.38 -8.34
CA PHE A 104 -26.03 3.77 -8.01
C PHE A 104 -26.79 3.30 -9.23
N SER A 105 -26.79 4.09 -10.31
CA SER A 105 -27.46 3.68 -11.55
C SER A 105 -26.76 2.50 -12.26
N GLY A 106 -25.43 2.47 -12.21
CA GLY A 106 -24.63 1.42 -12.87
C GLY A 106 -24.54 0.10 -12.10
N CYS A 107 -24.89 0.10 -10.81
CA CYS A 107 -24.71 -1.05 -9.90
C CYS A 107 -25.97 -1.39 -9.08
N LYS A 108 -27.14 -0.91 -9.49
CA LYS A 108 -28.37 -1.09 -8.72
C LYS A 108 -28.65 -2.56 -8.40
N GLU A 109 -28.59 -3.42 -9.41
CA GLU A 109 -28.82 -4.86 -9.26
C GLU A 109 -27.76 -5.52 -8.36
N ASP A 110 -26.48 -5.15 -8.51
CA ASP A 110 -25.39 -5.68 -7.68
C ASP A 110 -25.60 -5.28 -6.20
N ILE A 111 -26.10 -4.06 -5.94
CA ILE A 111 -26.40 -3.55 -4.59
C ILE A 111 -27.60 -4.27 -3.97
N GLU A 112 -28.71 -4.38 -4.73
CA GLU A 112 -29.94 -5.03 -4.25
C GLU A 112 -29.71 -6.50 -3.90
N ASN A 113 -28.86 -7.18 -4.66
CA ASN A 113 -28.57 -8.61 -4.51
C ASN A 113 -27.47 -8.94 -3.51
N CYS A 114 -26.65 -7.98 -3.02
CA CYS A 114 -25.62 -8.29 -2.05
C CYS A 114 -26.16 -8.45 -0.62
N ASP A 115 -25.46 -9.24 0.18
CA ASP A 115 -25.72 -9.39 1.62
C ASP A 115 -24.92 -8.37 2.43
N ILE A 116 -23.69 -8.08 1.98
CA ILE A 116 -22.77 -7.14 2.65
C ILE A 116 -21.90 -6.41 1.62
N VAL A 117 -21.49 -5.18 1.94
CA VAL A 117 -20.51 -4.40 1.17
C VAL A 117 -19.17 -4.43 1.90
N SER A 118 -18.10 -4.88 1.23
CA SER A 118 -16.72 -4.73 1.69
C SER A 118 -16.02 -3.63 0.90
N CYS A 119 -15.55 -2.61 1.59
CA CYS A 119 -15.01 -1.41 0.99
C CYS A 119 -13.53 -1.27 1.30
N HIS A 120 -12.69 -1.05 0.29
CA HIS A 120 -11.29 -0.70 0.50
C HIS A 120 -11.07 0.77 0.18
N TRP A 121 -10.58 1.53 1.15
CA TRP A 121 -10.39 2.97 1.14
C TRP A 121 -11.56 3.77 1.73
N GLY A 122 -11.26 4.69 2.64
CA GLY A 122 -12.28 5.48 3.33
C GLY A 122 -13.10 6.38 2.40
N TYR A 123 -12.50 7.43 1.85
CA TYR A 123 -13.19 8.36 0.93
C TYR A 123 -12.52 8.37 -0.45
N PRO A 124 -13.27 8.23 -1.57
CA PRO A 124 -14.74 8.25 -1.67
C PRO A 124 -15.42 6.87 -1.53
N HIS A 125 -14.68 5.76 -1.54
CA HIS A 125 -15.24 4.40 -1.61
C HIS A 125 -16.13 4.06 -0.41
N GLY A 126 -15.63 4.29 0.81
CA GLY A 126 -16.42 4.14 2.04
C GLY A 126 -17.66 5.05 2.08
N ARG A 127 -17.62 6.23 1.43
CA ARG A 127 -18.78 7.09 1.32
C ARG A 127 -19.88 6.50 0.44
N ILE A 128 -19.50 5.76 -0.61
CA ILE A 128 -20.47 5.00 -1.43
C ILE A 128 -21.12 3.92 -0.56
N ALA A 129 -20.34 3.16 0.21
CA ALA A 129 -20.86 2.14 1.11
C ALA A 129 -21.78 2.72 2.19
N TYR A 130 -21.44 3.88 2.75
CA TYR A 130 -22.31 4.63 3.68
C TYR A 130 -23.69 4.94 3.06
N TRP A 131 -23.75 5.45 1.83
CA TRP A 131 -25.01 5.74 1.15
C TRP A 131 -25.76 4.49 0.75
N ILE A 132 -25.06 3.37 0.40
CA ILE A 132 -25.72 2.07 0.19
C ILE A 132 -26.39 1.60 1.48
N ASN A 133 -25.75 1.74 2.61
CA ASN A 133 -26.36 1.41 3.91
C ASN A 133 -27.61 2.27 4.18
N ARG A 134 -27.50 3.58 3.97
CA ARG A 134 -28.61 4.52 4.23
C ARG A 134 -29.82 4.30 3.33
N ASP A 135 -29.62 3.99 2.05
CA ASP A 135 -30.67 3.91 1.03
C ASP A 135 -31.23 2.49 0.85
N PHE A 136 -30.40 1.46 1.03
CA PHE A 136 -30.73 0.05 0.75
C PHE A 136 -30.64 -0.85 2.00
N GLY A 137 -30.25 -0.32 3.14
CA GLY A 137 -30.13 -1.09 4.37
C GLY A 137 -29.00 -2.13 4.37
N LYS A 138 -28.06 -2.08 3.40
CA LYS A 138 -26.99 -3.08 3.31
C LYS A 138 -25.89 -2.77 4.32
N PRO A 139 -25.49 -3.73 5.19
CA PRO A 139 -24.37 -3.54 6.10
C PRO A 139 -23.06 -3.40 5.32
N TYR A 140 -22.07 -2.71 5.91
CA TYR A 140 -20.77 -2.55 5.26
C TYR A 140 -19.60 -2.57 6.25
N ILE A 141 -18.46 -3.03 5.75
CA ILE A 141 -17.17 -2.96 6.40
C ILE A 141 -16.21 -2.10 5.57
N VAL A 142 -15.22 -1.48 6.21
CA VAL A 142 -14.22 -0.66 5.50
C VAL A 142 -12.82 -1.02 5.94
N THR A 143 -11.94 -1.31 4.97
CA THR A 143 -10.50 -1.47 5.18
C THR A 143 -9.78 -0.18 4.79
N TYR A 144 -9.07 0.42 5.76
CA TYR A 144 -8.29 1.66 5.62
C TYR A 144 -6.82 1.35 5.38
N HIS A 145 -6.21 2.06 4.41
CA HIS A 145 -4.88 1.72 3.91
C HIS A 145 -3.78 2.74 4.23
N GLY A 146 -4.12 3.95 4.70
CA GLY A 146 -3.12 4.95 5.07
C GLY A 146 -3.58 6.38 4.83
N SER A 147 -3.32 6.96 3.66
CA SER A 147 -3.59 8.39 3.42
C SER A 147 -5.08 8.77 3.47
N ASP A 148 -5.97 7.81 3.38
CA ASP A 148 -7.41 7.93 3.65
C ASP A 148 -7.74 8.20 5.12
N VAL A 149 -6.80 7.95 6.04
CA VAL A 149 -6.91 8.28 7.47
C VAL A 149 -5.89 9.34 7.89
N HIS A 150 -4.58 9.13 7.60
CA HIS A 150 -3.52 10.00 8.15
C HIS A 150 -3.22 11.26 7.31
N THR A 151 -3.81 11.43 6.12
CA THR A 151 -3.50 12.60 5.26
C THR A 151 -4.76 13.34 4.82
N MET A 152 -5.68 12.67 4.14
CA MET A 152 -6.84 13.34 3.53
C MET A 152 -7.74 14.03 4.56
N PRO A 153 -8.12 13.39 5.69
CA PRO A 153 -8.95 14.00 6.71
C PRO A 153 -8.27 15.14 7.49
N PHE A 154 -6.94 15.09 7.64
CA PHE A 154 -6.19 16.16 8.31
C PHE A 154 -6.04 17.41 7.42
N ASN A 155 -6.04 17.24 6.10
CA ASN A 155 -5.91 18.33 5.14
C ASN A 155 -7.27 18.95 4.72
N ASN A 156 -8.41 18.29 5.06
CA ASN A 156 -9.72 18.71 4.61
C ASN A 156 -10.79 18.35 5.66
N SER A 157 -11.37 19.37 6.29
CA SER A 157 -12.37 19.22 7.35
C SER A 157 -13.68 18.54 6.88
N ASP A 158 -14.08 18.72 5.61
CA ASP A 158 -15.27 18.08 5.06
C ASP A 158 -15.04 16.59 4.87
N ILE A 159 -13.84 16.22 4.37
CA ILE A 159 -13.43 14.80 4.28
C ILE A 159 -13.33 14.20 5.69
N LYS A 160 -12.79 14.92 6.68
CA LYS A 160 -12.72 14.46 8.07
C LYS A 160 -14.12 14.08 8.59
N LYS A 161 -15.10 14.96 8.46
CA LYS A 161 -16.48 14.69 8.90
C LYS A 161 -17.05 13.44 8.23
N LYS A 162 -16.87 13.31 6.91
CA LYS A 162 -17.36 12.17 6.13
C LYS A 162 -16.69 10.86 6.51
N VAL A 163 -15.38 10.87 6.72
CA VAL A 163 -14.63 9.68 7.16
C VAL A 163 -15.09 9.23 8.54
N LEU A 164 -15.32 10.15 9.48
CA LEU A 164 -15.88 9.81 10.79
C LEU A 164 -17.30 9.23 10.68
N GLN A 165 -18.18 9.83 9.86
CA GLN A 165 -19.53 9.28 9.61
C GLN A 165 -19.46 7.86 9.00
N ILE A 166 -18.51 7.60 8.10
CA ILE A 166 -18.29 6.27 7.54
C ILE A 166 -17.91 5.29 8.65
N MET A 167 -16.95 5.66 9.51
CA MET A 167 -16.47 4.80 10.60
C MET A 167 -17.57 4.51 11.63
N GLU A 168 -18.36 5.50 11.99
CA GLU A 168 -19.43 5.39 13.01
C GLU A 168 -20.60 4.51 12.55
N ASN A 169 -20.86 4.42 11.25
CA ASN A 169 -22.00 3.68 10.70
C ASN A 169 -21.61 2.34 10.05
N SER A 170 -20.33 1.99 10.02
CA SER A 170 -19.87 0.68 9.53
C SER A 170 -20.13 -0.43 10.55
N VAL A 171 -20.29 -1.67 10.10
CA VAL A 171 -20.31 -2.85 10.98
C VAL A 171 -18.92 -3.07 11.57
N GLN A 172 -17.88 -2.86 10.77
CA GLN A 172 -16.49 -3.03 11.19
C GLN A 172 -15.56 -2.10 10.40
N ASN A 173 -14.62 -1.49 11.11
CA ASN A 173 -13.49 -0.75 10.54
C ASN A 173 -12.21 -1.57 10.70
N ILE A 174 -11.51 -1.80 9.60
CA ILE A 174 -10.26 -2.56 9.57
C ILE A 174 -9.14 -1.61 9.18
N PHE A 175 -8.12 -1.50 10.02
CA PHE A 175 -6.95 -0.66 9.77
C PHE A 175 -5.74 -1.55 9.48
N VAL A 176 -4.97 -1.25 8.43
CA VAL A 176 -3.82 -2.07 8.02
C VAL A 176 -2.64 -2.02 8.99
N SER A 177 -2.74 -1.24 10.07
CA SER A 177 -1.79 -1.21 11.18
C SER A 177 -2.45 -0.66 12.44
N LYS A 178 -1.92 -1.03 13.61
CA LYS A 178 -2.33 -0.47 14.89
C LYS A 178 -2.11 1.05 14.94
N LYS A 179 -0.95 1.52 14.42
CA LYS A 179 -0.67 2.95 14.34
C LYS A 179 -1.70 3.71 13.50
N LEU A 180 -2.20 3.11 12.40
CA LEU A 180 -3.25 3.73 11.61
C LEU A 180 -4.58 3.78 12.35
N MET A 181 -4.90 2.74 13.13
CA MET A 181 -6.06 2.73 14.03
C MET A 181 -5.95 3.81 15.12
N ASP A 182 -4.77 3.96 15.73
CA ASP A 182 -4.51 5.03 16.71
C ASP A 182 -4.70 6.42 16.08
N THR A 183 -4.24 6.60 14.83
CA THR A 183 -4.46 7.84 14.08
C THR A 183 -5.94 8.13 13.82
N ALA A 184 -6.77 7.11 13.62
CA ALA A 184 -8.22 7.30 13.53
C ALA A 184 -8.81 7.77 14.88
N ARG A 185 -8.27 7.32 16.02
CA ARG A 185 -8.63 7.84 17.35
C ARG A 185 -8.23 9.32 17.50
N GLU A 186 -7.02 9.68 17.08
CA GLU A 186 -6.56 11.09 17.06
C GLU A 186 -7.44 11.96 16.14
N LEU A 187 -7.98 11.40 15.06
CA LEU A 187 -8.92 12.08 14.17
C LEU A 187 -10.27 12.38 14.85
N GLY A 188 -10.63 11.64 15.91
CA GLY A 188 -11.85 11.79 16.68
C GLY A 188 -12.80 10.59 16.63
N TYR A 189 -12.40 9.47 16.02
CA TYR A 189 -13.20 8.26 16.04
C TYR A 189 -13.17 7.58 17.41
N SER A 190 -14.34 7.33 18.01
CA SER A 190 -14.47 6.78 19.37
C SER A 190 -15.15 5.40 19.43
N GLY A 191 -15.63 4.88 18.28
CA GLY A 191 -16.36 3.60 18.25
C GLY A 191 -15.48 2.38 18.53
N ASP A 192 -16.09 1.28 18.98
CA ASP A 192 -15.41 0.01 19.31
C ASP A 192 -15.41 -1.00 18.16
N ASN A 193 -16.15 -0.72 17.08
CA ASN A 193 -16.21 -1.55 15.87
C ASN A 193 -14.96 -1.36 14.98
N CYS A 194 -13.79 -1.57 15.55
CA CYS A 194 -12.52 -1.46 14.82
C CYS A 194 -11.52 -2.54 15.22
N THR A 195 -10.66 -2.88 14.27
CA THR A 195 -9.54 -3.80 14.47
C THR A 195 -8.35 -3.39 13.59
N ALA A 196 -7.15 -3.73 14.03
CA ALA A 196 -5.97 -3.68 13.19
C ALA A 196 -5.74 -5.07 12.57
N SER A 197 -5.73 -5.13 11.25
CA SER A 197 -5.39 -6.33 10.47
C SER A 197 -4.33 -5.96 9.45
N ARG A 198 -3.15 -6.50 9.62
CA ARG A 198 -1.96 -6.21 8.81
C ARG A 198 -2.16 -6.59 7.34
N ASN A 199 -1.35 -6.02 6.44
CA ASN A 199 -1.27 -6.55 5.09
C ASN A 199 -0.42 -7.81 5.06
N GLY A 200 -0.81 -8.75 4.20
CA GLY A 200 -0.08 -9.98 3.96
C GLY A 200 1.02 -9.85 2.92
N VAL A 201 1.71 -10.95 2.69
CA VAL A 201 2.63 -11.16 1.58
C VAL A 201 2.20 -12.38 0.75
N ASN A 202 2.36 -12.28 -0.56
CA ASN A 202 2.14 -13.43 -1.45
C ASN A 202 3.40 -14.30 -1.48
N THR A 203 3.35 -15.43 -0.78
CA THR A 203 4.46 -16.36 -0.62
C THR A 203 4.76 -17.19 -1.88
N GLU A 204 3.85 -17.20 -2.86
CA GLU A 204 4.08 -17.78 -4.18
C GLU A 204 4.90 -16.81 -5.08
N LYS A 205 4.87 -15.50 -4.78
CA LYS A 205 5.58 -14.47 -5.52
C LYS A 205 6.88 -14.03 -4.85
N PHE A 206 6.93 -14.00 -3.51
CA PHE A 206 8.09 -13.58 -2.72
C PHE A 206 8.58 -14.74 -1.85
N TYR A 207 9.73 -15.27 -2.21
CA TYR A 207 10.38 -16.42 -1.57
C TYR A 207 11.89 -16.40 -1.82
N PRO A 208 12.69 -17.12 -1.03
CA PRO A 208 14.14 -17.26 -1.26
C PRO A 208 14.44 -17.98 -2.57
N ILE A 209 15.41 -17.47 -3.35
CA ILE A 209 15.95 -18.12 -4.54
C ILE A 209 17.25 -18.83 -4.21
N SER A 210 17.72 -19.71 -5.11
CA SER A 210 18.98 -20.43 -4.92
C SER A 210 20.20 -19.49 -4.92
N GLU A 211 21.29 -19.91 -4.31
CA GLU A 211 22.53 -19.14 -4.31
C GLU A 211 23.11 -18.99 -5.74
N GLU A 212 22.88 -19.96 -6.62
CA GLU A 212 23.27 -19.87 -8.03
C GLU A 212 22.53 -18.72 -8.72
N GLU A 213 21.20 -18.69 -8.63
CA GLU A 213 20.38 -17.63 -9.23
C GLU A 213 20.73 -16.25 -8.64
N LYS A 214 20.94 -16.18 -7.33
CA LYS A 214 21.37 -14.96 -6.63
C LYS A 214 22.71 -14.46 -7.19
N ASN A 215 23.70 -15.34 -7.37
CA ASN A 215 25.02 -15.01 -7.90
C ASN A 215 24.95 -14.56 -9.36
N GLU A 216 24.10 -15.18 -10.18
CA GLU A 216 23.86 -14.74 -11.57
C GLU A 216 23.35 -13.30 -11.62
N ILE A 217 22.38 -12.96 -10.75
CA ILE A 217 21.83 -11.60 -10.66
C ILE A 217 22.91 -10.62 -10.20
N ARG A 218 23.65 -10.96 -9.13
CA ARG A 218 24.75 -10.12 -8.60
C ARG A 218 25.81 -9.85 -9.68
N ASN A 219 26.21 -10.85 -10.43
CA ASN A 219 27.17 -10.71 -11.53
C ASN A 219 26.61 -9.84 -12.67
N LYS A 220 25.37 -10.10 -13.10
CA LYS A 220 24.71 -9.34 -14.17
C LYS A 220 24.63 -7.86 -13.89
N TYR A 221 24.37 -7.48 -12.65
CA TYR A 221 24.19 -6.08 -12.24
C TYR A 221 25.41 -5.48 -11.51
N ASN A 222 26.55 -6.20 -11.52
CA ASN A 222 27.79 -5.77 -10.86
C ASN A 222 27.57 -5.44 -9.37
N ILE A 223 26.76 -6.25 -8.67
CA ILE A 223 26.52 -6.13 -7.22
C ILE A 223 27.69 -6.81 -6.50
N LYS A 224 28.52 -6.00 -5.83
CA LYS A 224 29.72 -6.46 -5.12
C LYS A 224 29.61 -6.21 -3.63
N GLY A 225 30.35 -7.02 -2.85
CA GLY A 225 30.39 -6.87 -1.40
C GLY A 225 29.01 -6.97 -0.76
N LYS A 226 28.74 -6.16 0.25
CA LYS A 226 27.47 -6.09 0.94
C LYS A 226 26.45 -5.26 0.14
N ASN A 227 25.25 -5.77 -0.02
CA ASN A 227 24.20 -5.12 -0.81
C ASN A 227 23.11 -4.53 0.07
N ILE A 228 23.04 -3.20 0.15
CA ILE A 228 21.98 -2.48 0.84
C ILE A 228 20.94 -2.02 -0.17
N GLY A 229 19.69 -2.44 0.00
CA GLY A 229 18.64 -2.19 -0.97
C GLY A 229 17.57 -1.21 -0.51
N PHE A 230 16.88 -0.63 -1.48
CA PHE A 230 15.61 0.06 -1.33
C PHE A 230 14.67 -0.36 -2.46
N VAL A 231 13.40 -0.54 -2.13
CA VAL A 231 12.34 -0.84 -3.10
C VAL A 231 11.17 0.11 -2.89
N GLY A 232 10.81 0.86 -3.93
CA GLY A 232 9.66 1.77 -3.86
C GLY A 232 9.75 2.98 -4.78
N ALA A 233 8.79 3.91 -4.63
CA ALA A 233 8.79 5.16 -5.37
C ALA A 233 9.89 6.10 -4.86
N ILE A 234 10.68 6.68 -5.78
CA ILE A 234 11.78 7.59 -5.46
C ILE A 234 11.21 9.01 -5.29
N ASN A 235 10.78 9.34 -4.06
CA ASN A 235 10.12 10.60 -3.72
C ASN A 235 10.40 11.04 -2.28
N GLU A 236 9.95 12.24 -1.91
CA GLU A 236 10.16 12.82 -0.58
C GLU A 236 9.48 12.03 0.56
N VAL A 237 8.34 11.39 0.30
CA VAL A 237 7.64 10.58 1.32
C VAL A 237 8.47 9.38 1.74
N LYS A 238 9.23 8.81 0.78
CA LYS A 238 10.16 7.70 1.01
C LYS A 238 11.55 8.17 1.46
N ARG A 239 11.73 9.46 1.71
CA ARG A 239 13.01 10.09 2.11
C ARG A 239 14.13 9.82 1.10
N SER A 240 13.78 9.71 -0.19
CA SER A 240 14.76 9.42 -1.24
C SER A 240 15.76 10.57 -1.47
N ASP A 241 15.38 11.78 -1.13
CA ASP A 241 16.22 12.98 -1.11
C ASP A 241 17.47 12.83 -0.21
N LYS A 242 17.44 11.86 0.73
CA LYS A 242 18.50 11.57 1.70
C LYS A 242 19.30 10.30 1.41
N PHE A 243 19.04 9.60 0.31
CA PHE A 243 19.71 8.33 0.04
C PHE A 243 21.24 8.49 -0.08
N ALA A 244 21.71 9.54 -0.76
CA ALA A 244 23.14 9.74 -0.92
C ALA A 244 23.87 9.98 0.42
N GLU A 245 23.24 10.70 1.35
CA GLU A 245 23.74 10.92 2.70
C GLU A 245 23.74 9.63 3.53
N ILE A 246 22.65 8.86 3.48
CA ILE A 246 22.52 7.57 4.18
C ILE A 246 23.58 6.58 3.66
N PHE A 247 23.73 6.45 2.34
CA PHE A 247 24.68 5.51 1.73
C PHE A 247 26.13 5.88 2.02
N GLU A 248 26.45 7.18 1.99
CA GLU A 248 27.78 7.67 2.37
C GLU A 248 28.08 7.38 3.85
N ALA A 249 27.11 7.62 4.74
CA ALA A 249 27.27 7.34 6.17
C ALA A 249 27.51 5.84 6.42
N ILE A 250 26.77 4.93 5.74
CA ILE A 250 27.00 3.48 5.83
C ILE A 250 28.42 3.12 5.41
N LYS A 251 28.87 3.62 4.23
CA LYS A 251 30.21 3.36 3.70
C LYS A 251 31.32 3.88 4.61
N ASN A 252 31.12 5.04 5.25
CA ASN A 252 32.11 5.64 6.15
C ASN A 252 32.19 4.92 7.49
N LEU A 253 31.06 4.43 8.03
CA LEU A 253 31.02 3.67 9.28
C LEU A 253 31.66 2.28 9.17
N ASP A 254 31.69 1.70 7.99
CA ASP A 254 32.26 0.37 7.74
C ASP A 254 33.16 0.38 6.49
N SER A 255 34.20 1.20 6.51
CA SER A 255 35.08 1.47 5.38
C SER A 255 35.94 0.27 4.94
N ASN A 256 36.01 -0.78 5.74
CA ASN A 256 36.77 -2.01 5.41
C ASN A 256 35.99 -2.96 4.49
N ASN A 257 34.69 -2.73 4.29
CA ASN A 257 33.84 -3.54 3.43
C ASN A 257 33.46 -2.82 2.14
N GLU A 258 33.36 -3.59 1.06
CA GLU A 258 32.79 -3.10 -0.21
C GLU A 258 31.27 -3.11 -0.13
N TYR A 259 30.65 -2.03 -0.57
CA TYR A 259 29.21 -1.86 -0.58
C TYR A 259 28.68 -1.60 -1.99
N THR A 260 27.59 -2.28 -2.32
CA THR A 260 26.70 -1.90 -3.41
C THR A 260 25.37 -1.43 -2.82
N PHE A 261 24.81 -0.36 -3.37
CA PHE A 261 23.47 0.10 -3.03
C PHE A 261 22.54 -0.18 -4.20
N THR A 262 21.43 -0.91 -3.98
CA THR A 262 20.47 -1.27 -5.03
C THR A 262 19.16 -0.52 -4.82
N VAL A 263 18.78 0.32 -5.78
CA VAL A 263 17.54 1.11 -5.75
C VAL A 263 16.59 0.61 -6.83
N VAL A 264 15.52 -0.07 -6.39
CA VAL A 264 14.49 -0.64 -7.27
C VAL A 264 13.27 0.26 -7.25
N GLY A 265 12.95 0.85 -8.39
CA GLY A 265 11.82 1.74 -8.55
C GLY A 265 12.14 2.98 -9.37
N ASP A 266 11.16 3.87 -9.45
CA ASP A 266 11.27 5.14 -10.19
C ASP A 266 10.51 6.25 -9.45
N GLY A 267 10.74 7.50 -9.82
CA GLY A 267 10.04 8.61 -9.23
C GLY A 267 10.66 9.97 -9.54
N PRO A 268 9.99 11.05 -9.10
CA PRO A 268 10.38 12.41 -9.47
C PRO A 268 11.79 12.82 -8.99
N LEU A 269 12.31 12.18 -7.93
CA LEU A 269 13.64 12.50 -7.38
C LEU A 269 14.77 11.64 -7.95
N LYS A 270 14.49 10.66 -8.84
CA LYS A 270 15.49 9.70 -9.31
C LYS A 270 16.75 10.38 -9.86
N SER A 271 16.59 11.30 -10.81
CA SER A 271 17.74 11.96 -11.45
C SER A 271 18.58 12.79 -10.46
N GLU A 272 17.94 13.39 -9.45
CA GLU A 272 18.65 14.11 -8.39
C GLU A 272 19.45 13.15 -7.49
N VAL A 273 18.84 12.04 -7.10
CA VAL A 273 19.49 11.01 -6.27
C VAL A 273 20.67 10.38 -7.01
N GLU A 274 20.50 10.02 -8.29
CA GLU A 274 21.58 9.51 -9.15
C GLU A 274 22.77 10.46 -9.21
N LYS A 275 22.50 11.76 -9.41
CA LYS A 275 23.53 12.81 -9.45
C LYS A 275 24.28 12.89 -8.12
N LYS A 276 23.58 12.99 -6.98
CA LYS A 276 24.18 13.08 -5.64
C LYS A 276 25.04 11.84 -5.31
N CYS A 277 24.54 10.64 -5.64
CA CYS A 277 25.30 9.40 -5.44
C CYS A 277 26.59 9.37 -6.26
N LYS A 278 26.55 9.85 -7.52
CA LYS A 278 27.74 9.95 -8.37
C LYS A 278 28.76 10.97 -7.84
N GLU A 279 28.33 12.14 -7.37
CA GLU A 279 29.18 13.16 -6.77
C GLU A 279 29.93 12.62 -5.52
N LYS A 280 29.30 11.71 -4.77
CA LYS A 280 29.89 11.03 -3.58
C LYS A 280 30.66 9.75 -3.91
N ASN A 281 30.87 9.41 -5.17
CA ASN A 281 31.54 8.16 -5.62
C ASN A 281 30.97 6.90 -4.95
N LEU A 282 29.63 6.83 -4.87
CA LEU A 282 28.91 5.67 -4.36
C LEU A 282 28.61 4.69 -5.50
N HIS A 283 28.80 3.39 -5.25
CA HIS A 283 28.42 2.35 -6.20
C HIS A 283 26.94 2.01 -6.01
N VAL A 284 26.08 2.57 -6.87
CA VAL A 284 24.62 2.42 -6.80
C VAL A 284 24.08 1.84 -8.10
N VAL A 285 23.24 0.80 -7.96
CA VAL A 285 22.52 0.16 -9.08
C VAL A 285 21.07 0.68 -9.05
N PHE A 286 20.71 1.51 -10.02
CA PHE A 286 19.34 1.95 -10.24
C PHE A 286 18.68 1.08 -11.31
N THR A 287 17.68 0.28 -10.92
CA THR A 287 17.04 -0.70 -11.81
C THR A 287 15.84 -0.13 -12.57
N GLY A 288 15.31 1.02 -12.13
CA GLY A 288 14.01 1.50 -12.57
C GLY A 288 12.85 0.65 -12.01
N ASN A 289 11.67 0.83 -12.57
CA ASN A 289 10.51 0.02 -12.21
C ASN A 289 10.71 -1.44 -12.64
N GLN A 290 10.37 -2.35 -11.74
CA GLN A 290 10.40 -3.78 -11.97
C GLN A 290 9.02 -4.39 -11.72
N GLU A 291 8.69 -5.47 -12.43
CA GLU A 291 7.56 -6.34 -12.11
C GLU A 291 7.89 -7.21 -10.88
N SER A 292 6.88 -7.85 -10.28
CA SER A 292 7.05 -8.60 -9.02
C SER A 292 8.20 -9.61 -9.04
N ASP A 293 8.41 -10.32 -10.15
CA ASP A 293 9.53 -11.26 -10.31
C ASP A 293 10.89 -10.56 -10.25
N GLY A 294 11.02 -9.41 -10.92
CA GLY A 294 12.23 -8.59 -10.86
C GLY A 294 12.47 -8.04 -9.46
N VAL A 295 11.40 -7.56 -8.78
CA VAL A 295 11.48 -7.08 -7.38
C VAL A 295 11.97 -8.22 -6.48
N ARG A 296 11.36 -9.41 -6.55
CA ARG A 296 11.80 -10.61 -5.79
C ARG A 296 13.27 -10.91 -6.01
N LYS A 297 13.72 -10.93 -7.26
CA LYS A 297 15.12 -11.21 -7.63
C LYS A 297 16.08 -10.22 -6.98
N PHE A 298 15.79 -8.93 -7.03
CA PHE A 298 16.64 -7.93 -6.37
C PHE A 298 16.58 -8.03 -4.84
N MET A 299 15.40 -8.24 -4.23
CA MET A 299 15.29 -8.42 -2.78
C MET A 299 16.13 -9.61 -2.28
N ASN A 300 16.19 -10.70 -3.05
CA ASN A 300 17.02 -11.84 -2.71
C ASN A 300 18.53 -11.52 -2.72
N THR A 301 18.98 -10.53 -3.50
CA THR A 301 20.39 -10.09 -3.50
C THR A 301 20.74 -9.14 -2.37
N MET A 302 19.74 -8.58 -1.67
CA MET A 302 19.95 -7.63 -0.58
C MET A 302 20.33 -8.35 0.71
N ASP A 303 21.34 -7.86 1.39
CA ASP A 303 21.69 -8.28 2.73
C ASP A 303 20.82 -7.55 3.75
N VAL A 304 20.58 -6.25 3.52
CA VAL A 304 19.65 -5.42 4.27
C VAL A 304 18.86 -4.54 3.32
N MET A 305 17.55 -4.44 3.51
CA MET A 305 16.73 -3.42 2.86
C MET A 305 16.46 -2.27 3.83
N ILE A 306 16.53 -1.03 3.34
CA ILE A 306 16.14 0.14 4.12
C ILE A 306 14.74 0.62 3.72
N LEU A 307 13.93 1.06 4.71
CA LEU A 307 12.67 1.76 4.46
C LEU A 307 12.59 3.03 5.33
N PRO A 308 13.27 4.14 4.93
CA PRO A 308 13.35 5.37 5.73
C PRO A 308 12.14 6.29 5.58
N SER A 309 10.96 5.77 5.22
CA SER A 309 9.77 6.54 4.89
C SER A 309 9.36 7.51 6.00
N LYS A 310 8.91 8.71 5.63
CA LYS A 310 8.32 9.70 6.54
C LYS A 310 6.85 9.37 6.88
N ARG A 311 6.16 8.63 6.01
CA ARG A 311 4.77 8.18 6.18
C ARG A 311 4.56 6.86 5.46
N GLU A 312 3.83 5.95 6.12
CA GLU A 312 3.48 4.64 5.57
C GLU A 312 2.17 4.14 6.19
N GLY A 313 1.36 3.41 5.43
CA GLY A 313 0.19 2.72 5.98
C GLY A 313 0.62 1.49 6.78
N PHE A 314 1.24 0.54 6.07
CA PHE A 314 1.80 -0.68 6.67
C PHE A 314 3.26 -0.90 6.25
N GLY A 315 3.56 -0.81 4.97
CA GLY A 315 4.89 -1.09 4.42
C GLY A 315 5.01 -2.53 3.89
N CYS A 316 4.12 -2.93 2.97
CA CYS A 316 4.13 -4.29 2.39
C CYS A 316 5.51 -4.72 1.85
N VAL A 317 6.29 -3.77 1.34
CA VAL A 317 7.64 -4.02 0.85
C VAL A 317 8.58 -4.61 1.91
N VAL A 318 8.30 -4.36 3.20
CA VAL A 318 9.05 -4.94 4.33
C VAL A 318 8.80 -6.45 4.40
N THR A 319 7.53 -6.85 4.40
CA THR A 319 7.17 -8.27 4.44
C THR A 319 7.57 -9.01 3.16
N GLU A 320 7.56 -8.33 2.01
CA GLU A 320 8.07 -8.86 0.74
C GLU A 320 9.58 -9.13 0.80
N ALA A 321 10.36 -8.19 1.34
CA ALA A 321 11.81 -8.35 1.52
C ALA A 321 12.15 -9.44 2.56
N ASN A 322 11.46 -9.44 3.70
CA ASN A 322 11.61 -10.47 4.72
C ASN A 322 11.25 -11.86 4.18
N ALA A 323 10.20 -12.00 3.36
CA ALA A 323 9.84 -13.26 2.70
C ALA A 323 10.95 -13.76 1.76
N CYS A 324 11.73 -12.86 1.16
CA CYS A 324 12.93 -13.16 0.38
C CYS A 324 14.20 -13.39 1.26
N GLY A 325 14.08 -13.33 2.58
CA GLY A 325 15.17 -13.52 3.52
C GLY A 325 16.06 -12.29 3.72
N ALA A 326 15.70 -11.11 3.20
CA ALA A 326 16.44 -9.88 3.46
C ALA A 326 15.97 -9.26 4.78
N ALA A 327 16.91 -8.93 5.69
CA ALA A 327 16.60 -8.16 6.88
C ALA A 327 16.18 -6.73 6.51
N VAL A 328 15.30 -6.11 7.30
CA VAL A 328 14.85 -4.74 7.04
C VAL A 328 15.17 -3.84 8.22
N VAL A 329 15.70 -2.65 7.92
CA VAL A 329 15.87 -1.53 8.86
C VAL A 329 15.01 -0.37 8.36
N GLY A 330 14.14 0.16 9.19
CA GLY A 330 13.22 1.20 8.77
C GLY A 330 12.94 2.28 9.81
N SER A 331 12.20 3.30 9.40
CA SER A 331 11.73 4.35 10.30
C SER A 331 10.57 3.85 11.18
N ASN A 332 10.22 4.63 12.21
CA ASN A 332 9.04 4.39 13.04
C ASN A 332 7.73 4.93 12.43
N ALA A 333 7.69 5.20 11.13
CA ALA A 333 6.52 5.78 10.45
C ALA A 333 5.42 4.75 10.19
N GLY A 334 4.20 5.08 10.61
CA GLY A 334 3.00 4.25 10.34
C GLY A 334 3.15 2.81 10.82
N GLY A 335 2.83 1.86 9.96
CA GLY A 335 2.90 0.42 10.25
C GLY A 335 4.28 -0.23 10.00
N ILE A 336 5.33 0.54 9.67
CA ILE A 336 6.68 -0.03 9.45
C ILE A 336 7.17 -0.84 10.64
N PRO A 337 7.05 -0.37 11.91
CA PRO A 337 7.45 -1.16 13.07
C PRO A 337 6.75 -2.53 13.16
N GLU A 338 5.45 -2.54 12.85
CA GLU A 338 4.64 -3.78 12.86
C GLU A 338 5.04 -4.74 11.74
N ALA A 339 5.43 -4.21 10.57
CA ALA A 339 5.88 -5.00 9.43
C ALA A 339 7.30 -5.57 9.65
N ILE A 340 8.20 -4.84 10.30
CA ILE A 340 9.57 -5.27 10.64
C ILE A 340 9.51 -6.34 11.76
N GLY A 341 8.71 -6.12 12.80
CA GLY A 341 8.56 -7.04 13.92
C GLY A 341 9.78 -7.17 14.85
N ILE A 342 10.88 -6.47 14.58
CA ILE A 342 12.10 -6.44 15.37
C ILE A 342 12.32 -4.98 15.79
N GLU A 343 12.14 -4.69 17.09
CA GLU A 343 12.15 -3.32 17.63
C GLU A 343 13.48 -2.61 17.37
N GLU A 344 14.59 -3.31 17.52
CA GLU A 344 15.94 -2.76 17.31
C GLU A 344 16.18 -2.30 15.87
N ASN A 345 15.48 -2.86 14.90
CA ASN A 345 15.57 -2.48 13.49
C ASN A 345 14.71 -1.26 13.14
N VAL A 346 13.98 -0.72 14.11
CA VAL A 346 13.15 0.47 13.94
C VAL A 346 13.89 1.70 14.46
N VAL A 347 14.11 2.67 13.58
CA VAL A 347 14.82 3.91 13.89
C VAL A 347 13.82 5.04 14.06
N ASN A 348 13.82 5.69 15.21
CA ASN A 348 12.95 6.83 15.48
C ASN A 348 13.30 8.01 14.58
N ASP A 349 12.28 8.67 14.01
CA ASP A 349 12.45 9.89 13.22
C ASP A 349 12.98 11.06 14.09
N GLY A 350 13.45 12.12 13.44
CA GLY A 350 13.98 13.33 14.08
C GLY A 350 15.42 13.63 13.69
N GLU A 351 16.02 14.58 14.41
CA GLU A 351 17.39 15.04 14.14
C GLU A 351 18.40 13.86 14.21
N GLY A 352 19.30 13.79 13.23
CA GLY A 352 20.29 12.71 13.11
C GLY A 352 19.70 11.35 12.73
N PHE A 353 18.51 11.32 12.12
CA PHE A 353 17.87 10.08 11.69
C PHE A 353 18.74 9.29 10.70
N GLU A 354 19.34 9.97 9.73
CA GLU A 354 20.13 9.35 8.67
C GLU A 354 21.36 8.61 9.23
N GLU A 355 22.04 9.21 10.20
CA GLU A 355 23.20 8.61 10.88
C GLU A 355 22.79 7.43 11.76
N ARG A 356 21.68 7.54 12.51
CA ARG A 356 21.17 6.40 13.32
C ARG A 356 20.74 5.25 12.43
N LEU A 357 20.08 5.53 11.31
CA LEU A 357 19.69 4.51 10.33
C LEU A 357 20.94 3.82 9.76
N ALA A 358 21.94 4.60 9.32
CA ALA A 358 23.19 4.07 8.79
C ALA A 358 23.90 3.18 9.80
N LYS A 359 24.00 3.62 11.06
CA LYS A 359 24.60 2.83 12.15
C LYS A 359 23.87 1.49 12.32
N ARG A 360 22.52 1.52 12.39
CA ARG A 360 21.75 0.28 12.54
C ARG A 360 21.90 -0.65 11.36
N VAL A 361 21.93 -0.12 10.12
CA VAL A 361 22.19 -0.91 8.91
C VAL A 361 23.54 -1.62 8.98
N VAL A 362 24.60 -0.92 9.40
CA VAL A 362 25.94 -1.51 9.56
C VAL A 362 25.95 -2.60 10.63
N GLU A 363 25.27 -2.41 11.75
CA GLU A 363 25.12 -3.43 12.80
C GLU A 363 24.41 -4.68 12.24
N VAL A 364 23.30 -4.49 11.54
CA VAL A 364 22.49 -5.60 10.99
C VAL A 364 23.23 -6.34 9.88
N VAL A 365 23.87 -5.64 8.95
CA VAL A 365 24.59 -6.29 7.84
C VAL A 365 25.84 -7.04 8.30
N ASN A 366 26.41 -6.68 9.46
CA ASN A 366 27.54 -7.35 10.08
C ASN A 366 27.14 -8.45 11.09
N SER A 367 25.86 -8.53 11.44
CA SER A 367 25.34 -9.63 12.24
C SER A 367 25.13 -10.88 11.38
N ASN A 368 25.16 -12.04 12.04
CA ASN A 368 24.88 -13.31 11.34
C ASN A 368 23.36 -13.49 11.20
N ASN A 369 22.75 -12.76 10.25
CA ASN A 369 21.32 -12.87 9.98
C ASN A 369 21.01 -14.22 9.35
N ASP A 370 20.16 -15.00 10.01
CA ASP A 370 19.60 -16.23 9.44
C ASP A 370 18.46 -15.86 8.46
N ARG A 371 18.80 -15.85 7.16
CA ARG A 371 17.88 -15.51 6.07
C ARG A 371 16.69 -16.45 6.00
N ASP A 372 16.90 -17.74 6.28
CA ASP A 372 15.85 -18.75 6.25
C ASP A 372 14.89 -18.57 7.42
N ALA A 373 15.41 -18.24 8.60
CA ALA A 373 14.57 -17.91 9.75
C ALA A 373 13.73 -16.64 9.53
N ILE A 374 14.30 -15.60 8.93
CA ILE A 374 13.56 -14.36 8.55
C ILE A 374 12.43 -14.70 7.58
N SER A 375 12.73 -15.42 6.51
CA SER A 375 11.75 -15.81 5.51
C SER A 375 10.65 -16.68 6.12
N LYS A 376 11.03 -17.72 6.86
CA LYS A 376 10.09 -18.63 7.52
C LYS A 376 9.16 -17.89 8.48
N HIS A 377 9.71 -17.02 9.34
CA HIS A 377 8.89 -16.20 10.25
C HIS A 377 7.85 -15.37 9.49
N THR A 378 8.25 -14.78 8.36
CA THR A 378 7.35 -13.96 7.54
C THR A 378 6.26 -14.79 6.88
N MET A 379 6.61 -15.95 6.29
CA MET A 379 5.63 -16.87 5.72
C MET A 379 4.64 -17.39 6.76
N ASP A 380 5.13 -17.70 7.96
CA ASP A 380 4.32 -18.22 9.05
C ASP A 380 3.36 -17.17 9.66
N ASN A 381 3.64 -15.87 9.56
CA ASN A 381 2.87 -14.83 10.23
C ASN A 381 2.19 -13.81 9.31
N PHE A 382 2.64 -13.68 8.06
CA PHE A 382 2.19 -12.66 7.12
C PHE A 382 1.68 -13.23 5.79
N ALA A 383 1.54 -14.56 5.62
CA ALA A 383 0.89 -15.11 4.43
C ALA A 383 -0.53 -14.58 4.30
N TRP A 384 -0.95 -14.22 3.08
CA TRP A 384 -2.30 -13.69 2.83
C TRP A 384 -3.41 -14.63 3.30
N GLU A 385 -3.20 -15.95 3.22
CA GLU A 385 -4.16 -16.94 3.67
C GLU A 385 -4.48 -16.83 5.18
N LYS A 386 -3.54 -16.32 5.99
CA LYS A 386 -3.78 -16.06 7.41
C LYS A 386 -4.45 -14.69 7.66
N ILE A 387 -3.99 -13.68 6.96
CA ILE A 387 -4.45 -12.30 7.17
C ILE A 387 -5.85 -12.06 6.58
N ALA A 388 -6.18 -12.73 5.48
CA ALA A 388 -7.46 -12.56 4.79
C ALA A 388 -8.65 -13.02 5.63
N GLU A 389 -8.47 -14.03 6.48
CA GLU A 389 -9.50 -14.54 7.39
C GLU A 389 -10.02 -13.47 8.37
N ASP A 390 -9.14 -12.55 8.80
CA ASP A 390 -9.54 -11.44 9.68
C ASP A 390 -10.70 -10.64 9.07
N GLU A 391 -10.64 -10.31 7.78
CA GLU A 391 -11.71 -9.55 7.10
C GLU A 391 -12.93 -10.43 6.87
N ALA A 392 -12.76 -11.65 6.38
CA ALA A 392 -13.85 -12.57 6.06
C ALA A 392 -14.70 -12.91 7.32
N SER A 393 -14.06 -13.00 8.50
CA SER A 393 -14.74 -13.24 9.76
C SER A 393 -15.82 -12.20 10.13
N PHE A 394 -15.73 -10.99 9.57
CA PHE A 394 -16.70 -9.93 9.81
C PHE A 394 -17.94 -9.98 8.89
N TYR A 395 -17.92 -10.76 7.82
CA TYR A 395 -19.07 -10.81 6.90
C TYR A 395 -20.33 -11.34 7.59
N GLY A 396 -20.20 -12.33 8.48
CA GLY A 396 -21.31 -12.86 9.26
C GLY A 396 -21.92 -11.89 10.26
N LYS A 397 -21.16 -10.91 10.75
CA LYS A 397 -21.67 -9.91 11.71
C LYS A 397 -22.71 -8.97 11.11
N GLY A 398 -22.63 -8.69 9.81
CA GLY A 398 -23.58 -7.84 9.11
C GLY A 398 -24.91 -8.51 8.80
N ALA A 399 -24.95 -9.85 8.78
CA ALA A 399 -26.16 -10.61 8.46
C ALA A 399 -27.10 -10.84 9.67
N LEU A 400 -26.67 -10.49 10.89
CA LEU A 400 -27.40 -10.73 12.15
C LEU A 400 -28.15 -9.50 12.69
N ASN A 401 -28.09 -8.36 12.00
CA ASN A 401 -28.83 -7.15 12.29
C ASN A 401 -29.80 -6.81 11.15
#